data_73dda540dd499f876e1c0f7ea7fd4252
#
_entry.id   73dda540dd499f876e1c0f7ea7fd4252
#
_cell.length_a   1.000
_cell.length_b   1.000
_cell.length_c   1.000
_cell.angle_alpha   90.00
_cell.angle_beta   90.00
_cell.angle_gamma   90.00
#
_symmetry.space_group_name_H-M   'P 1'
#
loop_
_entity.id
_entity.type
_entity.pdbx_description
1 polymer ?
#
loop_
_entity_poly.entity_id
_entity_poly.type
_entity_poly.pdbx_seq_one_letter_code
_entity_poly.pdbx_strand_id
1 'polypeptide(L)'
;IDAANYDDHLALLGDCDLVIEAIAERMDWKNELYAKIGPFLSSTAIIASNTSGLSMNALAQGLPEKLRPRFCGIHFFNPPRYMRLVEIIATAGTDPATLDALETWLVSTLGKGVIRALDTPNFVANRIGVFSILAVMHHTQRLDLGFDTVDALTGPKIGRPSSATFRTGDVVGLDTLAHVVRTMRDTLPDDPWQGHF
;
A
#
# COMPACT_ATOMS: atom_id res chain seq x y z
N ILE A 1 6.27 12.57 20.42
CA ILE A 1 6.96 12.24 19.14
C ILE A 1 8.40 12.71 19.25
N ASP A 2 9.34 11.80 19.11
CA ASP A 2 10.77 12.10 19.16
C ASP A 2 11.31 12.01 17.74
N ALA A 3 11.96 13.09 17.28
CA ALA A 3 12.60 13.10 15.97
C ALA A 3 13.94 12.35 16.04
N ALA A 4 14.18 11.46 15.10
CA ALA A 4 15.39 10.64 15.02
C ALA A 4 15.95 10.62 13.59
N ASN A 5 17.22 10.24 13.45
CA ASN A 5 17.87 10.06 12.16
C ASN A 5 18.59 8.71 12.11
N TYR A 6 19.01 8.30 10.91
CA TYR A 6 19.69 7.02 10.69
C TYR A 6 21.19 7.01 11.05
N ASP A 7 21.76 8.16 11.40
CA ASP A 7 23.19 8.23 11.70
C ASP A 7 23.48 8.09 13.18
N ASP A 8 22.64 8.69 14.04
CA ASP A 8 22.89 8.78 15.47
C ASP A 8 21.91 7.96 16.32
N HIS A 9 20.74 7.57 15.80
CA HIS A 9 19.62 7.12 16.60
C HIS A 9 19.11 5.70 16.32
N LEU A 10 19.84 4.90 15.54
CA LEU A 10 19.41 3.53 15.20
C LEU A 10 19.18 2.64 16.42
N ALA A 11 19.91 2.88 17.52
CA ALA A 11 19.74 2.12 18.76
C ALA A 11 18.32 2.22 19.35
N LEU A 12 17.57 3.30 19.07
CA LEU A 12 16.19 3.46 19.53
C LEU A 12 15.23 2.41 18.94
N LEU A 13 15.59 1.79 17.82
CA LEU A 13 14.79 0.72 17.22
C LEU A 13 14.71 -0.53 18.12
N GLY A 14 15.65 -0.68 19.06
CA GLY A 14 15.63 -1.78 20.03
C GLY A 14 14.47 -1.72 21.02
N ASP A 15 13.92 -0.55 21.24
CA ASP A 15 12.80 -0.30 22.16
C ASP A 15 11.43 -0.23 21.42
N CYS A 16 11.42 -0.42 20.09
CA CYS A 16 10.20 -0.37 19.30
C CYS A 16 9.53 -1.75 19.20
N ASP A 17 8.20 -1.79 19.41
CA ASP A 17 7.37 -2.97 19.18
C ASP A 17 6.96 -3.12 17.71
N LEU A 18 6.85 -1.98 16.99
CA LEU A 18 6.50 -1.91 15.57
C LEU A 18 7.39 -0.90 14.86
N VAL A 19 8.00 -1.33 13.76
CA VAL A 19 8.79 -0.49 12.86
C VAL A 19 8.14 -0.48 11.50
N ILE A 20 7.67 0.69 11.05
CA ILE A 20 7.05 0.88 9.74
C ILE A 20 8.04 1.57 8.81
N GLU A 21 8.47 0.89 7.75
CA GLU A 21 9.28 1.46 6.69
C GLU A 21 8.37 2.14 5.66
N ALA A 22 8.68 3.39 5.33
CA ALA A 22 7.93 4.20 4.38
C ALA A 22 8.85 5.10 3.52
N ILE A 23 10.04 4.59 3.16
CA ILE A 23 10.95 5.30 2.25
C ILE A 23 10.49 5.16 0.79
N ALA A 24 11.26 5.74 -0.14
CA ALA A 24 10.93 5.70 -1.57
C ALA A 24 10.67 4.28 -2.09
N GLU A 25 9.81 4.18 -3.10
CA GLU A 25 9.34 2.92 -3.70
C GLU A 25 10.42 2.29 -4.60
N ARG A 26 11.56 1.94 -3.98
CA ARG A 26 12.72 1.35 -4.64
C ARG A 26 13.23 0.16 -3.85
N MET A 27 13.29 -0.99 -4.52
CA MET A 27 13.71 -2.26 -3.93
C MET A 27 15.13 -2.22 -3.35
N ASP A 28 16.07 -1.63 -4.09
CA ASP A 28 17.47 -1.49 -3.69
C ASP A 28 17.60 -0.67 -2.40
N TRP A 29 16.94 0.48 -2.32
CA TRP A 29 16.98 1.35 -1.15
C TRP A 29 16.35 0.71 0.09
N LYS A 30 15.24 0.01 -0.10
CA LYS A 30 14.60 -0.70 1.00
C LYS A 30 15.48 -1.84 1.53
N ASN A 31 16.14 -2.59 0.64
CA ASN A 31 17.08 -3.65 1.04
C ASN A 31 18.30 -3.10 1.77
N GLU A 32 18.87 -1.98 1.31
CA GLU A 32 19.94 -1.28 2.02
C GLU A 32 19.51 -0.83 3.42
N LEU A 33 18.30 -0.27 3.53
CA LEU A 33 17.75 0.13 4.81
C LEU A 33 17.58 -1.07 5.75
N TYR A 34 17.01 -2.18 5.25
CA TYR A 34 16.81 -3.39 6.07
C TYR A 34 18.13 -3.97 6.58
N ALA A 35 19.17 -3.97 5.75
CA ALA A 35 20.52 -4.37 6.19
C ALA A 35 21.06 -3.44 7.26
N LYS A 36 20.84 -2.11 7.13
CA LYS A 36 21.30 -1.10 8.09
C LYS A 36 20.58 -1.20 9.43
N ILE A 37 19.25 -1.35 9.44
CA ILE A 37 18.43 -1.35 10.68
C ILE A 37 18.37 -2.72 11.36
N GLY A 38 18.51 -3.79 10.60
CA GLY A 38 18.35 -5.18 11.10
C GLY A 38 19.10 -5.53 12.38
N PRO A 39 20.36 -5.09 12.58
CA PRO A 39 21.12 -5.32 13.82
C PRO A 39 20.53 -4.64 15.07
N PHE A 40 19.74 -3.58 14.88
CA PHE A 40 19.21 -2.76 15.97
C PHE A 40 17.77 -3.10 16.35
N LEU A 41 17.09 -3.93 15.56
CA LEU A 41 15.71 -4.31 15.80
C LEU A 41 15.57 -5.23 17.01
N SER A 42 14.57 -4.96 17.84
CA SER A 42 14.16 -5.86 18.91
C SER A 42 13.84 -7.25 18.38
N SER A 43 14.13 -8.28 19.19
CA SER A 43 13.81 -9.66 18.85
C SER A 43 12.29 -9.94 18.75
N THR A 44 11.45 -9.03 19.22
CA THR A 44 9.99 -9.14 19.22
C THR A 44 9.30 -8.14 18.30
N ALA A 45 10.00 -7.11 17.80
CA ALA A 45 9.40 -6.07 16.97
C ALA A 45 8.79 -6.62 15.67
N ILE A 46 7.61 -6.17 15.33
CA ILE A 46 7.02 -6.34 14.01
C ILE A 46 7.68 -5.34 13.05
N ILE A 47 8.07 -5.82 11.88
CA ILE A 47 8.65 -5.01 10.82
C ILE A 47 7.64 -4.97 9.68
N ALA A 48 7.23 -3.77 9.28
CA ALA A 48 6.24 -3.60 8.23
C ALA A 48 6.74 -2.64 7.15
N SER A 49 6.52 -2.96 5.87
CA SER A 49 6.76 -2.01 4.77
C SER A 49 5.46 -1.39 4.31
N ASN A 50 5.44 -0.06 4.15
CA ASN A 50 4.30 0.68 3.58
C ASN A 50 4.41 0.81 2.05
N THR A 51 5.01 -0.18 1.39
CA THR A 51 5.05 -0.22 -0.09
C THR A 51 3.64 -0.27 -0.67
N SER A 52 3.45 0.35 -1.83
CA SER A 52 2.16 0.33 -2.56
C SER A 52 2.12 -0.65 -3.72
N GLY A 53 3.27 -1.16 -4.16
CA GLY A 53 3.33 -2.00 -5.37
C GLY A 53 4.50 -2.98 -5.45
N LEU A 54 5.51 -2.88 -4.58
CA LEU A 54 6.61 -3.85 -4.57
C LEU A 54 6.15 -5.16 -3.92
N SER A 55 6.63 -6.30 -4.45
CA SER A 55 6.36 -7.60 -3.87
C SER A 55 6.92 -7.71 -2.46
N MET A 56 6.07 -8.04 -1.51
CA MET A 56 6.43 -8.26 -0.12
C MET A 56 7.35 -9.48 0.04
N ASN A 57 7.12 -10.53 -0.75
CA ASN A 57 7.98 -11.70 -0.77
C ASN A 57 9.39 -11.36 -1.28
N ALA A 58 9.50 -10.51 -2.29
CA ALA A 58 10.81 -10.05 -2.79
C ALA A 58 11.53 -9.18 -1.75
N LEU A 59 10.82 -8.26 -1.06
CA LEU A 59 11.37 -7.46 0.03
C LEU A 59 11.84 -8.32 1.20
N ALA A 60 11.10 -9.38 1.54
CA ALA A 60 11.47 -10.32 2.61
C ALA A 60 12.83 -11.02 2.35
N GLN A 61 13.23 -11.20 1.09
CA GLN A 61 14.54 -11.80 0.77
C GLN A 61 15.71 -10.89 1.19
N GLY A 62 15.52 -9.57 1.22
CA GLY A 62 16.51 -8.61 1.70
C GLY A 62 16.69 -8.58 3.21
N LEU A 63 15.78 -9.20 3.97
CA LEU A 63 15.85 -9.27 5.43
C LEU A 63 16.62 -10.51 5.90
N PRO A 64 17.35 -10.39 7.03
CA PRO A 64 17.88 -11.56 7.76
C PRO A 64 16.75 -12.57 8.02
N GLU A 65 17.05 -13.87 7.80
CA GLU A 65 16.05 -14.94 7.90
C GLU A 65 15.29 -14.93 9.24
N LYS A 66 15.98 -14.67 10.33
CA LYS A 66 15.40 -14.59 11.69
C LYS A 66 14.33 -13.49 11.85
N LEU A 67 14.29 -12.50 10.97
CA LEU A 67 13.33 -11.38 11.00
C LEU A 67 12.08 -11.63 10.13
N ARG A 68 12.16 -12.54 9.16
CA ARG A 68 11.08 -12.80 8.19
C ARG A 68 9.75 -13.24 8.82
N PRO A 69 9.72 -14.03 9.92
CA PRO A 69 8.45 -14.37 10.57
C PRO A 69 7.66 -13.16 11.11
N ARG A 70 8.35 -12.05 11.35
CA ARG A 70 7.76 -10.80 11.87
C ARG A 70 7.71 -9.68 10.83
N PHE A 71 7.90 -10.01 9.56
CA PHE A 71 7.83 -9.07 8.45
C PHE A 71 6.54 -9.23 7.67
N CYS A 72 5.87 -8.11 7.37
CA CYS A 72 4.67 -8.04 6.54
C CYS A 72 4.54 -6.68 5.85
N GLY A 73 3.60 -6.56 4.93
CA GLY A 73 3.16 -5.27 4.41
C GLY A 73 2.12 -4.63 5.33
N ILE A 74 2.17 -3.32 5.44
CA ILE A 74 1.12 -2.48 6.03
C ILE A 74 0.86 -1.31 5.09
N HIS A 75 -0.17 -1.41 4.29
CA HIS A 75 -0.44 -0.41 3.26
C HIS A 75 -1.54 0.55 3.72
N PHE A 76 -1.13 1.78 4.05
CA PHE A 76 -2.03 2.88 4.36
C PHE A 76 -2.41 3.64 3.10
N PHE A 77 -3.59 4.26 3.11
CA PHE A 77 -4.07 5.13 2.04
C PHE A 77 -3.99 6.60 2.44
N ASN A 78 -3.53 7.46 1.53
CA ASN A 78 -3.39 8.88 1.77
C ASN A 78 -4.76 9.61 1.72
N PRO A 79 -5.00 10.52 2.66
CA PRO A 79 -4.19 10.79 3.85
C PRO A 79 -4.52 9.78 4.97
N PRO A 80 -3.48 9.14 5.59
CA PRO A 80 -3.68 8.00 6.50
C PRO A 80 -4.47 8.35 7.75
N ARG A 81 -4.51 9.62 8.14
CA ARG A 81 -5.32 10.10 9.26
C ARG A 81 -6.82 9.91 9.02
N TYR A 82 -7.29 10.10 7.79
CA TYR A 82 -8.72 10.10 7.45
C TYR A 82 -9.17 8.80 6.78
N MET A 83 -8.29 8.18 6.00
CA MET A 83 -8.59 6.92 5.33
C MET A 83 -8.66 5.79 6.34
N ARG A 84 -9.82 5.12 6.37
CA ARG A 84 -10.06 4.03 7.35
C ARG A 84 -9.44 2.72 6.94
N LEU A 85 -9.30 2.48 5.64
CA LEU A 85 -8.77 1.22 5.11
C LEU A 85 -7.28 1.10 5.34
N VAL A 86 -6.85 -0.08 5.78
CA VAL A 86 -5.44 -0.53 5.79
C VAL A 86 -5.42 -1.94 5.25
N GLU A 87 -4.48 -2.23 4.37
CA GLU A 87 -4.20 -3.60 3.93
C GLU A 87 -2.99 -4.12 4.68
N ILE A 88 -3.08 -5.34 5.19
CA ILE A 88 -1.92 -6.08 5.71
C ILE A 88 -1.62 -7.24 4.78
N ILE A 89 -0.36 -7.39 4.39
CA ILE A 89 0.07 -8.31 3.36
C ILE A 89 1.10 -9.27 3.95
N ALA A 90 0.74 -10.56 4.00
CA ALA A 90 1.66 -11.61 4.43
C ALA A 90 2.73 -11.90 3.37
N THR A 91 3.90 -12.32 3.82
CA THR A 91 4.86 -13.05 2.97
C THR A 91 4.73 -14.55 3.22
N ALA A 92 5.39 -15.35 2.41
CA ALA A 92 5.46 -16.80 2.62
C ALA A 92 6.09 -17.19 3.98
N GLY A 93 6.88 -16.30 4.57
CA GLY A 93 7.55 -16.52 5.85
C GLY A 93 6.90 -15.83 7.05
N THR A 94 5.84 -15.05 6.85
CA THR A 94 5.20 -14.29 7.94
C THR A 94 4.44 -15.23 8.89
N ASP A 95 4.72 -15.10 10.19
CA ASP A 95 3.96 -15.83 11.22
C ASP A 95 2.54 -15.27 11.30
N PRO A 96 1.48 -16.12 11.23
CA PRO A 96 0.10 -15.67 11.40
C PRO A 96 -0.15 -14.86 12.69
N ALA A 97 0.51 -15.20 13.79
CA ALA A 97 0.40 -14.46 15.04
C ALA A 97 0.87 -13.00 14.93
N THR A 98 1.86 -12.72 14.06
CA THR A 98 2.31 -11.37 13.75
C THR A 98 1.19 -10.55 13.09
N LEU A 99 0.47 -11.16 12.15
CA LEU A 99 -0.66 -10.49 11.48
C LEU A 99 -1.82 -10.26 12.44
N ASP A 100 -2.13 -11.23 13.31
CA ASP A 100 -3.20 -11.12 14.31
C ASP A 100 -2.92 -9.98 15.30
N ALA A 101 -1.68 -9.87 15.77
CA ALA A 101 -1.25 -8.79 16.67
C ALA A 101 -1.33 -7.42 15.98
N LEU A 102 -0.85 -7.31 14.74
CA LEU A 102 -0.87 -6.07 13.97
C LEU A 102 -2.32 -5.64 13.65
N GLU A 103 -3.17 -6.57 13.21
CA GLU A 103 -4.60 -6.29 12.95
C GLU A 103 -5.30 -5.82 14.21
N THR A 104 -5.09 -6.50 15.33
CA THR A 104 -5.67 -6.11 16.63
C THR A 104 -5.28 -4.69 17.00
N TRP A 105 -4.01 -4.32 16.86
CA TRP A 105 -3.53 -2.97 17.15
C TRP A 105 -4.13 -1.93 16.20
N LEU A 106 -4.16 -2.20 14.90
CA LEU A 106 -4.73 -1.30 13.88
C LEU A 106 -6.21 -1.03 14.13
N VAL A 107 -6.98 -2.06 14.48
CA VAL A 107 -8.43 -1.94 14.74
C VAL A 107 -8.68 -1.24 16.08
N SER A 108 -8.07 -1.72 17.16
CA SER A 108 -8.40 -1.27 18.51
C SER A 108 -7.78 0.09 18.86
N THR A 109 -6.58 0.39 18.36
CA THR A 109 -5.84 1.61 18.72
C THR A 109 -6.03 2.71 17.68
N LEU A 110 -5.98 2.37 16.38
CA LEU A 110 -6.08 3.36 15.31
C LEU A 110 -7.49 3.47 14.70
N GLY A 111 -8.43 2.58 15.05
CA GLY A 111 -9.80 2.58 14.53
C GLY A 111 -9.87 2.28 13.03
N LYS A 112 -8.91 1.50 12.50
CA LYS A 112 -8.83 1.14 11.09
C LYS A 112 -9.76 -0.03 10.75
N GLY A 113 -10.21 -0.06 9.49
CA GLY A 113 -10.77 -1.26 8.86
C GLY A 113 -9.66 -2.00 8.14
N VAL A 114 -9.37 -3.22 8.55
CA VAL A 114 -8.23 -3.99 8.03
C VAL A 114 -8.69 -5.04 7.03
N ILE A 115 -7.93 -5.19 5.94
CA ILE A 115 -8.06 -6.28 4.97
C ILE A 115 -6.74 -7.05 4.94
N ARG A 116 -6.80 -8.38 5.03
CA ARG A 116 -5.66 -9.26 4.76
C ARG A 116 -5.57 -9.50 3.25
N ALA A 117 -4.61 -8.86 2.61
CA ALA A 117 -4.39 -8.94 1.18
C ALA A 117 -3.32 -9.98 0.82
N LEU A 118 -3.38 -10.52 -0.38
CA LEU A 118 -2.31 -11.32 -0.95
C LEU A 118 -1.20 -10.42 -1.50
N ASP A 119 0.03 -10.94 -1.57
CA ASP A 119 1.16 -10.29 -2.23
C ASP A 119 1.00 -10.37 -3.77
N THR A 120 0.06 -9.59 -4.27
CA THR A 120 -0.23 -9.46 -5.71
C THR A 120 -0.05 -8.00 -6.14
N PRO A 121 0.24 -7.73 -7.43
CA PRO A 121 0.46 -6.36 -7.91
C PRO A 121 -0.66 -5.40 -7.50
N ASN A 122 -0.29 -4.29 -6.86
CA ASN A 122 -1.21 -3.26 -6.34
C ASN A 122 -2.22 -3.75 -5.28
N PHE A 123 -2.02 -4.91 -4.70
CA PHE A 123 -2.85 -5.53 -3.65
C PHE A 123 -4.35 -5.57 -4.02
N VAL A 124 -5.25 -5.13 -3.14
CA VAL A 124 -6.71 -5.18 -3.36
C VAL A 124 -7.27 -3.83 -3.76
N ALA A 125 -7.08 -2.79 -2.93
CA ALA A 125 -7.80 -1.54 -3.09
C ALA A 125 -7.29 -0.70 -4.27
N ASN A 126 -5.97 -0.65 -4.49
CA ASN A 126 -5.43 0.02 -5.67
C ASN A 126 -5.89 -0.69 -6.96
N ARG A 127 -5.92 -2.03 -6.96
CA ARG A 127 -6.40 -2.80 -8.12
C ARG A 127 -7.87 -2.53 -8.43
N ILE A 128 -8.73 -2.55 -7.41
CA ILE A 128 -10.17 -2.25 -7.57
C ILE A 128 -10.38 -0.77 -7.95
N GLY A 129 -9.65 0.14 -7.30
CA GLY A 129 -9.75 1.58 -7.55
C GLY A 129 -9.36 1.94 -8.98
N VAL A 130 -8.22 1.45 -9.45
CA VAL A 130 -7.75 1.70 -10.83
C VAL A 130 -8.69 1.07 -11.86
N PHE A 131 -9.10 -0.19 -11.65
CA PHE A 131 -10.11 -0.83 -12.50
C PHE A 131 -11.37 0.06 -12.60
N SER A 132 -11.88 0.55 -11.48
CA SER A 132 -13.06 1.39 -11.45
C SER A 132 -12.89 2.71 -12.21
N ILE A 133 -11.74 3.37 -12.09
CA ILE A 133 -11.43 4.60 -12.82
C ILE A 133 -11.36 4.32 -14.32
N LEU A 134 -10.60 3.30 -14.72
CA LEU A 134 -10.41 2.94 -16.13
C LEU A 134 -11.73 2.51 -16.79
N ALA A 135 -12.57 1.75 -16.10
CA ALA A 135 -13.89 1.38 -16.59
C ALA A 135 -14.77 2.60 -16.84
N VAL A 136 -14.76 3.58 -15.92
CA VAL A 136 -15.50 4.84 -16.12
C VAL A 136 -14.92 5.63 -17.30
N MET A 137 -13.59 5.74 -17.43
CA MET A 137 -12.94 6.44 -18.53
C MET A 137 -13.29 5.80 -19.89
N HIS A 138 -13.24 4.47 -19.98
CA HIS A 138 -13.64 3.73 -21.17
C HIS A 138 -15.10 4.05 -21.58
N HIS A 139 -16.03 3.99 -20.63
CA HIS A 139 -17.43 4.29 -20.92
C HIS A 139 -17.68 5.78 -21.20
N THR A 140 -16.95 6.69 -20.57
CA THR A 140 -16.99 8.13 -20.85
C THR A 140 -16.70 8.41 -22.31
N GLN A 141 -15.60 7.83 -22.83
CA GLN A 141 -15.21 7.95 -24.23
C GLN A 141 -16.25 7.32 -25.16
N ARG A 142 -16.71 6.11 -24.85
CA ARG A 142 -17.68 5.37 -25.68
C ARG A 142 -19.03 6.08 -25.81
N LEU A 143 -19.45 6.78 -24.76
CA LEU A 143 -20.75 7.47 -24.70
C LEU A 143 -20.64 8.98 -25.00
N ASP A 144 -19.45 9.46 -25.32
CA ASP A 144 -19.16 10.88 -25.60
C ASP A 144 -19.66 11.81 -24.48
N LEU A 145 -19.39 11.48 -23.22
CA LEU A 145 -19.84 12.25 -22.07
C LEU A 145 -18.76 13.23 -21.60
N GLY A 146 -19.19 14.43 -21.19
CA GLY A 146 -18.29 15.40 -20.53
C GLY A 146 -17.89 14.95 -19.12
N PHE A 147 -16.69 15.30 -18.69
CA PHE A 147 -16.12 14.92 -17.37
C PHE A 147 -16.99 15.40 -16.20
N ASP A 148 -17.55 16.61 -16.27
CA ASP A 148 -18.43 17.14 -15.22
C ASP A 148 -19.71 16.31 -15.07
N THR A 149 -20.27 15.85 -16.19
CA THR A 149 -21.44 14.98 -16.19
C THR A 149 -21.11 13.63 -15.53
N VAL A 150 -19.98 13.05 -15.89
CA VAL A 150 -19.53 11.77 -15.34
C VAL A 150 -19.24 11.90 -13.85
N ASP A 151 -18.57 12.95 -13.40
CA ASP A 151 -18.32 13.19 -11.97
C ASP A 151 -19.62 13.42 -11.19
N ALA A 152 -20.61 14.09 -11.78
CA ALA A 152 -21.93 14.24 -11.17
C ALA A 152 -22.67 12.90 -11.00
N LEU A 153 -22.43 11.94 -11.90
CA LEU A 153 -23.05 10.61 -11.87
C LEU A 153 -22.28 9.62 -10.97
N THR A 154 -20.95 9.69 -10.95
CA THR A 154 -20.08 8.70 -10.30
C THR A 154 -19.59 9.10 -8.90
N GLY A 155 -20.15 10.14 -8.33
CA GLY A 155 -19.84 10.66 -7.02
C GLY A 155 -20.84 10.23 -5.93
N PRO A 156 -21.27 11.17 -5.07
CA PRO A 156 -22.13 10.88 -3.90
C PRO A 156 -23.46 10.20 -4.24
N LYS A 157 -23.99 10.40 -5.44
CA LYS A 157 -25.24 9.76 -5.88
C LYS A 157 -25.18 8.22 -5.88
N ILE A 158 -23.98 7.66 -6.01
CA ILE A 158 -23.75 6.21 -5.96
C ILE A 158 -22.92 5.79 -4.76
N GLY A 159 -22.89 6.63 -3.70
CA GLY A 159 -22.16 6.33 -2.47
C GLY A 159 -20.64 6.50 -2.54
N ARG A 160 -20.12 7.14 -3.59
CA ARG A 160 -18.69 7.43 -3.72
C ARG A 160 -18.33 8.80 -3.11
N PRO A 161 -17.03 9.06 -2.85
CA PRO A 161 -16.56 10.37 -2.40
C PRO A 161 -16.99 11.50 -3.33
N SER A 162 -17.05 12.72 -2.81
CA SER A 162 -17.41 13.93 -3.60
C SER A 162 -16.44 14.27 -4.73
N SER A 163 -15.20 13.74 -4.66
CA SER A 163 -14.22 13.82 -5.76
C SER A 163 -14.61 12.99 -6.99
N ALA A 164 -15.56 12.06 -6.84
CA ALA A 164 -16.06 11.22 -7.94
C ALA A 164 -14.94 10.47 -8.70
N THR A 165 -14.90 10.50 -10.03
CA THR A 165 -13.91 9.76 -10.83
C THR A 165 -12.77 10.66 -11.30
N PHE A 166 -13.06 11.69 -12.09
CA PHE A 166 -12.01 12.52 -12.71
C PHE A 166 -11.31 13.43 -11.70
N ARG A 167 -12.06 14.05 -10.79
CA ARG A 167 -11.45 14.81 -9.67
C ARG A 167 -10.65 13.93 -8.71
N THR A 168 -10.99 12.65 -8.58
CA THR A 168 -10.14 11.70 -7.82
C THR A 168 -8.80 11.53 -8.52
N GLY A 169 -8.76 11.42 -9.85
CA GLY A 169 -7.52 11.40 -10.62
C GLY A 169 -6.66 12.64 -10.40
N ASP A 170 -7.28 13.83 -10.36
CA ASP A 170 -6.56 15.08 -10.07
C ASP A 170 -6.02 15.13 -8.64
N VAL A 171 -6.79 14.69 -7.65
CA VAL A 171 -6.39 14.68 -6.22
C VAL A 171 -5.26 13.68 -5.97
N VAL A 172 -5.32 12.51 -6.59
CA VAL A 172 -4.27 11.47 -6.50
C VAL A 172 -2.99 11.90 -7.22
N GLY A 173 -3.14 12.67 -8.29
CA GLY A 173 -2.08 13.04 -9.22
C GLY A 173 -2.06 12.11 -10.43
N LEU A 174 -2.09 12.69 -11.62
CA LEU A 174 -2.12 11.95 -12.89
C LEU A 174 -0.85 11.12 -13.10
N ASP A 175 0.29 11.59 -12.62
CA ASP A 175 1.57 10.89 -12.61
C ASP A 175 1.53 9.63 -11.73
N THR A 176 0.95 9.74 -10.55
CA THR A 176 0.75 8.61 -9.63
C THR A 176 -0.22 7.58 -10.23
N LEU A 177 -1.35 8.04 -10.77
CA LEU A 177 -2.31 7.15 -11.44
C LEU A 177 -1.67 6.44 -12.64
N ALA A 178 -0.94 7.18 -13.48
CA ALA A 178 -0.24 6.61 -14.63
C ALA A 178 0.83 5.59 -14.21
N HIS A 179 1.53 5.82 -13.08
CA HIS A 179 2.48 4.86 -12.54
C HIS A 179 1.80 3.55 -12.12
N VAL A 180 0.69 3.64 -11.37
CA VAL A 180 -0.07 2.46 -10.93
C VAL A 180 -0.62 1.68 -12.12
N VAL A 181 -1.21 2.36 -13.11
CA VAL A 181 -1.70 1.73 -14.36
C VAL A 181 -0.56 1.02 -15.11
N ARG A 182 0.59 1.67 -15.23
CA ARG A 182 1.77 1.09 -15.87
C ARG A 182 2.26 -0.16 -15.16
N THR A 183 2.31 -0.13 -13.83
CA THR A 183 2.65 -1.29 -13.01
C THR A 183 1.68 -2.44 -13.28
N MET A 184 0.38 -2.19 -13.33
CA MET A 184 -0.62 -3.21 -13.65
C MET A 184 -0.41 -3.79 -15.06
N ARG A 185 -0.19 -2.93 -16.04
CA ARG A 185 0.09 -3.36 -17.42
C ARG A 185 1.32 -4.27 -17.50
N ASP A 186 2.39 -3.90 -16.81
CA ASP A 186 3.68 -4.60 -16.92
C ASP A 186 3.72 -5.89 -16.09
N THR A 187 2.88 -6.01 -15.05
CA THR A 187 2.90 -7.15 -14.12
C THR A 187 1.70 -8.09 -14.22
N LEU A 188 0.67 -7.74 -15.01
CA LEU A 188 -0.57 -8.49 -15.16
C LEU A 188 -0.91 -8.75 -16.63
N PRO A 189 -0.04 -9.47 -17.39
CA PRO A 189 -0.21 -9.66 -18.83
C PRO A 189 -1.50 -10.41 -19.21
N ASP A 190 -2.00 -11.26 -18.33
CA ASP A 190 -3.21 -12.07 -18.55
C ASP A 190 -4.49 -11.45 -17.97
N ASP A 191 -4.43 -10.20 -17.49
CA ASP A 191 -5.60 -9.52 -16.95
C ASP A 191 -6.61 -9.23 -18.07
N PRO A 192 -7.91 -9.54 -17.87
CA PRO A 192 -8.94 -9.26 -18.89
C PRO A 192 -9.04 -7.78 -19.31
N TRP A 193 -8.52 -6.88 -18.47
CA TRP A 193 -8.49 -5.42 -18.73
C TRP A 193 -7.14 -4.93 -19.27
N GLN A 194 -6.23 -5.83 -19.63
CA GLN A 194 -4.90 -5.49 -20.11
C GLN A 194 -4.91 -4.44 -21.23
N GLY A 195 -5.87 -4.49 -22.14
CA GLY A 195 -6.01 -3.53 -23.23
C GLY A 195 -6.47 -2.13 -22.81
N HIS A 196 -6.76 -1.90 -21.53
CA HIS A 196 -7.18 -0.63 -20.96
C HIS A 196 -6.16 -0.02 -19.99
N PHE A 197 -5.06 -0.72 -19.74
CA PHE A 197 -3.94 -0.27 -18.87
C PHE A 197 -2.97 0.64 -19.62
#